data_be0298642a0d20ccd471e1c076c29294
#
_entry.id   be0298642a0d20ccd471e1c076c29294
#
_cell.length_a   1.000
_cell.length_b   1.000
_cell.length_c   1.000
_cell.angle_alpha   90.00
_cell.angle_beta   90.00
_cell.angle_gamma   90.00
#
_symmetry.space_group_name_H-M   'P 1'
#
loop_
_entity.id
_entity.type
_entity.pdbx_description
1 polymer ?
#
loop_
_entity_poly.entity_id
_entity_poly.type
_entity_poly.pdbx_seq_one_letter_code
_entity_poly.pdbx_strand_id
1 'polypeptide(L)'
;MESQNSYYTPTSSRGVLFTDIYSSHFQPSHTRTKTSYEHELKFPTPDILEAPDAFVVELPDIKSYLPNRTDPDSADNLVAMYRSHVVSLVDSVRYCKEKQFFRLFGTFHGTLTVPVQKLFAAPELAPWIKECDWMMYQKMIRNVSQLTLQVAPPPVLKFLDNVAKTLHAHITAKFSALPVHVLEAKLEPATLFAHLLRQMLRVNSAAHAAAVMLTAESHRTHMYADWLQHVNIKRIIANELPGSCAHEEVYNILSTEIRSMLGPLPQDIQLPSGAIHHAAYPDPPADPSESVIDRIAAFLTRLPSRFPGAHARTIMHCISALGSAALREITVENGVSFQGWWLTKVFVDEMAQWLASIGGFLGHAPPDWSSSNYSPVMGDPLHAGMTNGGSGSNNDSRYSSLEADFGPEQSFMSTTSHVTVQNAGSNQEGKSLRLQYTHLW
;
A
#
# COMPACT_ATOMS: atom_id res chain seq x y z
N MET A 1 -14.41 19.64 75.45
CA MET A 1 -14.70 18.47 74.57
C MET A 1 -13.87 18.67 73.34
N GLU A 2 -12.72 18.04 73.36
CA GLU A 2 -11.66 18.16 72.36
C GLU A 2 -11.93 17.24 71.19
N SER A 3 -11.80 17.70 69.96
CA SER A 3 -11.75 16.89 68.79
C SER A 3 -10.33 16.91 68.24
N GLN A 4 -9.65 15.78 68.31
CA GLN A 4 -8.29 15.60 67.81
C GLN A 4 -8.29 15.45 66.29
N ASN A 5 -7.53 16.30 65.62
CA ASN A 5 -7.12 16.17 64.22
C ASN A 5 -5.91 15.24 64.13
N SER A 6 -6.09 14.10 63.46
CA SER A 6 -5.02 13.15 63.12
C SER A 6 -4.47 13.48 61.75
N TYR A 7 -3.24 13.91 61.68
CA TYR A 7 -2.47 14.07 60.42
C TYR A 7 -1.88 12.73 60.01
N TYR A 8 -2.24 12.25 58.83
CA TYR A 8 -1.59 11.10 58.17
C TYR A 8 -0.37 11.61 57.38
N THR A 9 0.82 11.13 57.77
CA THR A 9 2.05 11.22 57.00
C THR A 9 2.13 10.06 56.03
N PRO A 10 2.49 10.23 54.74
CA PRO A 10 2.70 9.11 53.83
C PRO A 10 4.10 8.52 54.04
N THR A 11 4.13 7.27 54.42
CA THR A 11 5.32 6.46 54.44
C THR A 11 5.82 6.16 53.02
N SER A 12 7.08 6.46 52.77
CA SER A 12 7.89 6.15 51.60
C SER A 12 7.87 4.61 51.34
N SER A 13 7.24 4.16 50.28
CA SER A 13 7.39 2.79 49.75
C SER A 13 8.53 2.78 48.75
N ARG A 14 9.58 2.05 49.09
CA ARG A 14 10.71 1.70 48.23
C ARG A 14 10.21 1.10 46.94
N GLY A 15 10.65 1.66 45.80
CA GLY A 15 10.49 1.06 44.48
C GLY A 15 11.18 -0.28 44.41
N VAL A 16 10.42 -1.30 44.14
CA VAL A 16 10.94 -2.62 43.72
C VAL A 16 11.29 -2.50 42.23
N LEU A 17 12.58 -2.55 41.95
CA LEU A 17 13.10 -2.67 40.59
C LEU A 17 12.63 -3.99 39.97
N PHE A 18 11.88 -3.88 38.87
CA PHE A 18 11.53 -4.97 37.99
C PHE A 18 12.72 -5.39 37.13
N THR A 19 13.70 -6.05 37.71
CA THR A 19 14.86 -6.58 36.98
C THR A 19 15.32 -7.92 37.52
N ASP A 20 14.45 -8.89 37.77
CA ASP A 20 14.92 -10.26 38.07
C ASP A 20 13.82 -11.33 37.95
N ILE A 21 13.16 -11.43 36.78
CA ILE A 21 12.33 -12.63 36.47
C ILE A 21 12.48 -13.09 35.00
N TYR A 22 13.63 -12.94 34.38
CA TYR A 22 13.90 -13.60 33.09
C TYR A 22 15.35 -14.07 33.02
N SER A 23 15.70 -15.00 33.89
CA SER A 23 16.94 -15.75 33.78
C SER A 23 16.64 -17.23 34.00
N SER A 24 16.04 -17.87 32.98
CA SER A 24 16.03 -19.34 32.90
C SER A 24 15.93 -19.77 31.43
N HIS A 25 17.05 -20.28 30.94
CA HIS A 25 17.19 -21.21 29.81
C HIS A 25 16.36 -20.97 28.55
N PHE A 26 16.73 -19.94 27.78
CA PHE A 26 16.46 -19.94 26.35
C PHE A 26 17.70 -20.48 25.63
N GLN A 27 17.67 -21.75 25.18
CA GLN A 27 18.55 -22.19 24.10
C GLN A 27 18.25 -21.32 22.88
N PRO A 28 19.26 -20.85 22.13
CA PRO A 28 19.02 -20.11 20.89
C PRO A 28 18.47 -21.10 19.87
N SER A 29 17.15 -21.21 19.79
CA SER A 29 16.50 -21.72 18.59
C SER A 29 16.94 -20.79 17.49
N HIS A 30 17.50 -21.34 16.39
CA HIS A 30 17.88 -20.64 15.18
C HIS A 30 16.74 -19.71 14.77
N THR A 31 16.81 -18.45 15.17
CA THR A 31 15.95 -17.38 14.71
C THR A 31 16.28 -17.17 13.25
N ARG A 32 15.45 -17.80 12.42
CA ARG A 32 15.38 -17.56 10.98
C ARG A 32 15.12 -16.06 10.85
N THR A 33 16.13 -15.27 10.54
CA THR A 33 16.01 -13.85 10.26
C THR A 33 14.97 -13.70 9.16
N LYS A 34 13.83 -13.09 9.50
CA LYS A 34 12.85 -12.66 8.50
C LYS A 34 13.60 -11.66 7.61
N THR A 35 13.90 -12.05 6.39
CA THR A 35 14.41 -11.12 5.39
C THR A 35 13.32 -10.09 5.13
N SER A 36 13.53 -8.88 5.60
CA SER A 36 12.70 -7.73 5.25
C SER A 36 13.18 -7.24 3.90
N TYR A 37 12.31 -7.31 2.89
CA TYR A 37 12.60 -6.74 1.58
C TYR A 37 12.20 -5.26 1.62
N GLU A 38 13.15 -4.38 1.37
CA GLU A 38 12.89 -2.95 1.27
C GLU A 38 12.08 -2.67 0.00
N HIS A 39 11.02 -1.91 0.17
CA HIS A 39 10.17 -1.47 -0.91
C HIS A 39 10.49 -0.01 -1.24
N GLU A 40 10.93 0.25 -2.48
CA GLU A 40 11.12 1.61 -2.96
C GLU A 40 9.78 2.33 -3.05
N LEU A 41 9.67 3.49 -2.39
CA LEU A 41 8.49 4.33 -2.43
C LEU A 41 8.71 5.46 -3.46
N LYS A 42 7.91 5.44 -4.52
CA LYS A 42 7.95 6.43 -5.59
C LYS A 42 6.55 6.60 -6.16
N PHE A 43 6.07 7.82 -6.26
CA PHE A 43 4.80 8.05 -6.94
C PHE A 43 4.89 7.68 -8.41
N PRO A 44 3.85 7.05 -8.99
CA PRO A 44 3.85 6.67 -10.38
C PRO A 44 3.77 7.91 -11.27
N THR A 45 4.49 7.86 -12.39
CA THR A 45 4.28 8.82 -13.48
C THR A 45 3.05 8.39 -14.30
N PRO A 46 2.40 9.31 -15.04
CA PRO A 46 1.28 8.96 -15.92
C PRO A 46 1.62 7.80 -16.85
N ASP A 47 2.81 7.80 -17.44
CA ASP A 47 3.28 6.76 -18.37
C ASP A 47 3.27 5.36 -17.72
N ILE A 48 3.58 5.27 -16.42
CA ILE A 48 3.57 3.99 -15.70
C ILE A 48 2.15 3.49 -15.46
N LEU A 49 1.20 4.40 -15.18
CA LEU A 49 -0.20 4.06 -14.94
C LEU A 49 -0.96 3.74 -16.23
N GLU A 50 -0.69 4.51 -17.29
CA GLU A 50 -1.37 4.42 -18.59
C GLU A 50 -0.70 3.45 -19.55
N ALA A 51 0.43 2.84 -19.15
CA ALA A 51 1.12 1.86 -19.98
C ALA A 51 0.13 0.81 -20.49
N PRO A 52 0.06 0.60 -21.82
CA PRO A 52 -0.91 -0.32 -22.40
C PRO A 52 -0.74 -1.70 -21.79
N ASP A 53 -1.86 -2.31 -21.44
CA ASP A 53 -1.87 -3.66 -20.87
C ASP A 53 -1.54 -4.67 -21.98
N ALA A 54 -0.24 -4.88 -22.25
CA ALA A 54 0.17 -5.91 -23.19
C ALA A 54 -0.40 -7.26 -22.75
N PHE A 55 -1.09 -7.94 -23.66
CA PHE A 55 -1.72 -9.25 -23.37
C PHE A 55 -0.69 -10.30 -22.95
N VAL A 56 0.55 -10.17 -23.42
CA VAL A 56 1.61 -11.14 -23.20
C VAL A 56 2.67 -10.55 -22.27
N VAL A 57 3.06 -11.31 -21.25
CA VAL A 57 4.24 -10.97 -20.44
C VAL A 57 5.48 -11.37 -21.23
N GLU A 58 6.26 -10.36 -21.65
CA GLU A 58 7.55 -10.59 -22.26
C GLU A 58 8.57 -10.89 -21.16
N LEU A 59 9.23 -12.06 -21.25
CA LEU A 59 10.27 -12.42 -20.30
C LEU A 59 11.61 -11.82 -20.72
N PRO A 60 12.50 -11.49 -19.76
CA PRO A 60 13.86 -11.03 -20.07
C PRO A 60 14.63 -12.08 -20.90
N ASP A 61 15.58 -11.64 -21.74
CA ASP A 61 16.43 -12.58 -22.48
C ASP A 61 17.30 -13.38 -21.51
N ILE A 62 17.14 -14.69 -21.51
CA ILE A 62 17.87 -15.61 -20.65
C ILE A 62 19.37 -15.66 -20.96
N LYS A 63 19.79 -15.31 -22.20
CA LYS A 63 21.18 -15.48 -22.67
C LYS A 63 22.21 -14.79 -21.79
N SER A 64 21.86 -13.62 -21.24
CA SER A 64 22.73 -12.85 -20.36
C SER A 64 22.98 -13.51 -18.99
N TYR A 65 22.20 -14.53 -18.65
CA TYR A 65 22.22 -15.20 -17.34
C TYR A 65 22.67 -16.66 -17.42
N LEU A 66 22.98 -17.16 -18.63
CA LEU A 66 23.31 -18.59 -18.80
C LEU A 66 24.70 -18.91 -18.29
N PRO A 67 24.87 -20.04 -17.56
CA PRO A 67 26.16 -20.61 -17.25
C PRO A 67 26.95 -20.91 -18.52
N ASN A 68 28.28 -20.85 -18.43
CA ASN A 68 29.16 -21.22 -19.55
C ASN A 68 28.87 -22.64 -20.06
N ARG A 69 28.78 -22.83 -21.39
CA ARG A 69 28.50 -24.08 -22.06
C ARG A 69 27.11 -24.66 -21.78
N THR A 70 26.14 -23.84 -21.51
CA THR A 70 24.73 -24.25 -21.41
C THR A 70 24.25 -24.70 -22.80
N ASP A 71 23.55 -25.83 -22.83
CA ASP A 71 22.88 -26.32 -24.04
C ASP A 71 21.74 -25.35 -24.42
N PRO A 72 21.76 -24.80 -25.68
CA PRO A 72 20.73 -23.85 -26.12
C PRO A 72 19.31 -24.41 -26.07
N ASP A 73 19.13 -25.69 -26.42
CA ASP A 73 17.81 -26.35 -26.45
C ASP A 73 17.22 -26.41 -25.03
N SER A 74 18.06 -26.64 -24.02
CA SER A 74 17.64 -26.63 -22.61
C SER A 74 17.25 -25.22 -22.15
N ALA A 75 17.95 -24.18 -22.60
CA ALA A 75 17.63 -22.80 -22.29
C ALA A 75 16.30 -22.36 -22.94
N ASP A 76 16.12 -22.65 -24.23
CA ASP A 76 14.89 -22.32 -24.96
C ASP A 76 13.67 -23.06 -24.37
N ASN A 77 13.85 -24.32 -23.98
CA ASN A 77 12.82 -25.10 -23.32
C ASN A 77 12.44 -24.48 -21.95
N LEU A 78 13.43 -24.04 -21.14
CA LEU A 78 13.17 -23.37 -19.87
C LEU A 78 12.35 -22.09 -20.08
N VAL A 79 12.72 -21.24 -21.05
CA VAL A 79 11.99 -20.00 -21.35
C VAL A 79 10.56 -20.31 -21.77
N ALA A 80 10.35 -21.32 -22.65
CA ALA A 80 9.01 -21.69 -23.09
C ALA A 80 8.12 -22.17 -21.93
N MET A 81 8.68 -23.06 -21.09
CA MET A 81 7.97 -23.58 -19.90
C MET A 81 7.69 -22.50 -18.87
N TYR A 82 8.66 -21.60 -18.64
CA TYR A 82 8.48 -20.48 -17.70
C TYR A 82 7.42 -19.50 -18.20
N ARG A 83 7.42 -19.18 -19.49
CA ARG A 83 6.38 -18.32 -20.10
C ARG A 83 4.99 -18.92 -19.93
N SER A 84 4.82 -20.22 -20.21
CA SER A 84 3.55 -20.91 -19.99
C SER A 84 3.09 -20.87 -18.53
N HIS A 85 4.03 -21.06 -17.60
CA HIS A 85 3.77 -20.97 -16.17
C HIS A 85 3.31 -19.55 -15.76
N VAL A 86 4.02 -18.50 -16.19
CA VAL A 86 3.69 -17.11 -15.94
C VAL A 86 2.28 -16.75 -16.45
N VAL A 87 1.98 -17.10 -17.71
CA VAL A 87 0.65 -16.87 -18.31
C VAL A 87 -0.44 -17.56 -17.49
N SER A 88 -0.22 -18.82 -17.12
CA SER A 88 -1.20 -19.57 -16.32
C SER A 88 -1.44 -18.97 -14.93
N LEU A 89 -0.39 -18.43 -14.30
CA LEU A 89 -0.50 -17.75 -13.01
C LEU A 89 -1.25 -16.43 -13.14
N VAL A 90 -0.91 -15.61 -14.14
CA VAL A 90 -1.62 -14.33 -14.41
C VAL A 90 -3.10 -14.57 -14.66
N ASP A 91 -3.44 -15.57 -15.49
CA ASP A 91 -4.83 -15.94 -15.77
C ASP A 91 -5.55 -16.45 -14.53
N SER A 92 -4.86 -17.18 -13.65
CA SER A 92 -5.47 -17.65 -12.40
C SER A 92 -5.83 -16.51 -11.44
N VAL A 93 -5.07 -15.43 -11.43
CA VAL A 93 -5.41 -14.20 -10.71
C VAL A 93 -6.55 -13.45 -11.41
N ARG A 94 -6.45 -13.26 -12.72
CA ARG A 94 -7.47 -12.58 -13.53
C ARG A 94 -8.86 -13.17 -13.35
N TYR A 95 -8.95 -14.50 -13.29
CA TYR A 95 -10.21 -15.22 -13.15
C TYR A 95 -10.50 -15.73 -11.74
N CYS A 96 -9.75 -15.27 -10.73
CA CYS A 96 -9.90 -15.64 -9.31
C CYS A 96 -9.90 -17.16 -9.06
N LYS A 97 -9.07 -17.93 -9.81
CA LYS A 97 -8.96 -19.38 -9.71
C LYS A 97 -7.98 -19.81 -8.63
N GLU A 98 -8.38 -19.64 -7.36
CA GLU A 98 -7.52 -19.84 -6.19
C GLU A 98 -6.80 -21.20 -6.15
N LYS A 99 -7.54 -22.30 -6.30
CA LYS A 99 -6.97 -23.66 -6.30
C LYS A 99 -5.95 -23.86 -7.40
N GLN A 100 -6.19 -23.28 -8.58
CA GLN A 100 -5.27 -23.34 -9.71
C GLN A 100 -4.01 -22.53 -9.42
N PHE A 101 -4.16 -21.31 -8.93
CA PHE A 101 -3.06 -20.41 -8.57
C PHE A 101 -2.03 -21.11 -7.68
N PHE A 102 -2.46 -21.62 -6.54
CA PHE A 102 -1.55 -22.28 -5.59
C PHE A 102 -1.00 -23.63 -6.12
N ARG A 103 -1.78 -24.37 -6.91
CA ARG A 103 -1.31 -25.63 -7.51
C ARG A 103 -0.17 -25.40 -8.50
N LEU A 104 -0.21 -24.34 -9.31
CA LEU A 104 0.79 -24.04 -10.32
C LEU A 104 2.20 -23.90 -9.74
N PHE A 105 2.37 -23.30 -8.57
CA PHE A 105 3.67 -23.23 -7.89
C PHE A 105 4.21 -24.62 -7.50
N GLY A 106 3.33 -25.52 -7.07
CA GLY A 106 3.74 -26.85 -6.64
C GLY A 106 4.05 -27.82 -7.79
N THR A 107 3.46 -27.61 -8.97
CA THR A 107 3.61 -28.51 -10.12
C THR A 107 4.72 -28.10 -11.07
N PHE A 108 5.10 -26.82 -11.10
CA PHE A 108 6.03 -26.27 -12.10
C PHE A 108 7.36 -27.05 -12.19
N HIS A 109 8.04 -27.23 -11.05
CA HIS A 109 9.34 -27.91 -11.03
C HIS A 109 9.24 -29.36 -11.54
N GLY A 110 8.15 -30.04 -11.25
CA GLY A 110 7.90 -31.43 -11.71
C GLY A 110 7.59 -31.55 -13.20
N THR A 111 7.29 -30.45 -13.90
CA THR A 111 7.06 -30.44 -15.35
C THR A 111 8.35 -30.28 -16.15
N LEU A 112 9.45 -29.89 -15.51
CA LEU A 112 10.74 -29.70 -16.18
C LEU A 112 11.49 -31.02 -16.35
N THR A 113 12.18 -31.18 -17.49
CA THR A 113 13.10 -32.31 -17.70
C THR A 113 14.34 -32.17 -16.81
N VAL A 114 15.04 -33.27 -16.53
CA VAL A 114 16.22 -33.28 -15.64
C VAL A 114 17.28 -32.23 -16.04
N PRO A 115 17.66 -32.09 -17.34
CA PRO A 115 18.61 -31.06 -17.75
C PRO A 115 18.10 -29.62 -17.43
N VAL A 116 16.82 -29.38 -17.72
CA VAL A 116 16.19 -28.07 -17.45
C VAL A 116 16.05 -27.79 -15.95
N GLN A 117 15.78 -28.83 -15.11
CA GLN A 117 15.79 -28.67 -13.64
C GLN A 117 17.19 -28.30 -13.12
N LYS A 118 18.25 -28.92 -13.65
CA LYS A 118 19.63 -28.55 -13.28
C LYS A 118 19.95 -27.10 -13.67
N LEU A 119 19.54 -26.70 -14.88
CA LEU A 119 19.73 -25.34 -15.36
C LEU A 119 18.95 -24.34 -14.45
N PHE A 120 17.68 -24.62 -14.16
CA PHE A 120 16.85 -23.79 -13.28
C PHE A 120 17.42 -23.63 -11.86
N ALA A 121 18.17 -24.63 -11.38
CA ALA A 121 18.82 -24.60 -10.08
C ALA A 121 20.21 -23.93 -10.10
N ALA A 122 20.70 -23.47 -11.27
CA ALA A 122 21.99 -22.81 -11.39
C ALA A 122 21.95 -21.40 -10.74
N PRO A 123 22.98 -21.02 -9.95
CA PRO A 123 22.98 -19.72 -9.24
C PRO A 123 22.98 -18.52 -10.20
N GLU A 124 23.55 -18.67 -11.39
CA GLU A 124 23.58 -17.63 -12.42
C GLU A 124 22.18 -17.27 -12.93
N LEU A 125 21.20 -18.20 -12.83
CA LEU A 125 19.82 -17.95 -13.24
C LEU A 125 18.96 -17.28 -12.17
N ALA A 126 19.41 -17.19 -10.93
CA ALA A 126 18.62 -16.58 -9.87
C ALA A 126 18.14 -15.16 -10.20
N PRO A 127 18.97 -14.25 -10.75
CA PRO A 127 18.52 -12.93 -11.18
C PRO A 127 17.45 -12.98 -12.27
N TRP A 128 17.61 -13.87 -13.27
CA TRP A 128 16.60 -14.04 -14.32
C TRP A 128 15.25 -14.54 -13.79
N ILE A 129 15.28 -15.50 -12.87
CA ILE A 129 14.07 -16.01 -12.20
C ILE A 129 13.37 -14.87 -11.45
N LYS A 130 14.14 -14.06 -10.71
CA LYS A 130 13.62 -12.90 -9.96
C LYS A 130 12.94 -11.88 -10.89
N GLU A 131 13.59 -11.52 -11.99
CA GLU A 131 13.05 -10.56 -12.95
C GLU A 131 11.80 -11.10 -13.67
N CYS A 132 11.78 -12.38 -14.06
CA CYS A 132 10.59 -13.01 -14.63
C CYS A 132 9.40 -12.97 -13.67
N ASP A 133 9.63 -13.30 -12.40
CA ASP A 133 8.58 -13.27 -11.38
C ASP A 133 8.15 -11.83 -11.08
N TRP A 134 9.09 -10.86 -11.10
CA TRP A 134 8.76 -9.45 -10.91
C TRP A 134 7.82 -8.94 -11.99
N MET A 135 8.16 -9.18 -13.27
CA MET A 135 7.30 -8.80 -14.40
C MET A 135 5.92 -9.49 -14.34
N MET A 136 5.89 -10.75 -13.94
CA MET A 136 4.64 -11.49 -13.72
C MET A 136 3.77 -10.81 -12.66
N TYR A 137 4.34 -10.45 -11.51
CA TYR A 137 3.58 -9.78 -10.44
C TYR A 137 3.22 -8.34 -10.78
N GLN A 138 4.05 -7.62 -11.55
CA GLN A 138 3.67 -6.31 -12.09
C GLN A 138 2.41 -6.44 -12.96
N LYS A 139 2.35 -7.44 -13.83
CA LYS A 139 1.16 -7.71 -14.64
C LYS A 139 -0.06 -8.03 -13.80
N MET A 140 0.10 -8.86 -12.76
CA MET A 140 -1.00 -9.17 -11.84
C MET A 140 -1.49 -7.92 -11.11
N ILE A 141 -0.58 -7.05 -10.61
CA ILE A 141 -0.94 -5.80 -9.93
C ILE A 141 -1.69 -4.86 -10.88
N ARG A 142 -1.26 -4.71 -12.14
CA ARG A 142 -2.00 -3.90 -13.13
C ARG A 142 -3.44 -4.41 -13.32
N ASN A 143 -3.63 -5.72 -13.39
CA ASN A 143 -4.96 -6.31 -13.53
C ASN A 143 -5.87 -6.03 -12.32
N VAL A 144 -5.35 -6.08 -11.10
CA VAL A 144 -6.15 -5.91 -9.88
C VAL A 144 -6.24 -4.44 -9.41
N SER A 145 -5.32 -3.57 -9.82
CA SER A 145 -5.33 -2.15 -9.41
C SER A 145 -6.59 -1.41 -9.84
N GLN A 146 -7.24 -1.84 -10.91
CA GLN A 146 -8.54 -1.31 -11.35
C GLN A 146 -9.64 -1.50 -10.29
N LEU A 147 -9.50 -2.49 -9.41
CA LEU A 147 -10.47 -2.76 -8.34
C LEU A 147 -10.30 -1.85 -7.11
N THR A 148 -9.26 -1.01 -7.08
CA THR A 148 -8.90 -0.22 -5.89
C THR A 148 -10.05 0.66 -5.40
N LEU A 149 -10.77 1.30 -6.31
CA LEU A 149 -11.88 2.20 -5.99
C LEU A 149 -13.26 1.61 -6.35
N GLN A 150 -13.29 0.46 -7.02
CA GLN A 150 -14.53 -0.15 -7.46
C GLN A 150 -15.17 -1.03 -6.38
N VAL A 151 -16.47 -1.18 -6.44
CA VAL A 151 -17.22 -2.16 -5.64
C VAL A 151 -16.95 -3.55 -6.19
N ALA A 152 -15.95 -4.22 -5.64
CA ALA A 152 -15.61 -5.58 -6.04
C ALA A 152 -16.51 -6.62 -5.33
N PRO A 153 -16.90 -7.72 -6.04
CA PRO A 153 -17.66 -8.78 -5.43
C PRO A 153 -16.92 -9.44 -4.25
N PRO A 154 -17.63 -9.80 -3.15
CA PRO A 154 -17.00 -10.41 -1.98
C PRO A 154 -16.10 -11.63 -2.27
N PRO A 155 -16.44 -12.53 -3.22
CA PRO A 155 -15.55 -13.64 -3.56
C PRO A 155 -14.20 -13.20 -4.14
N VAL A 156 -14.16 -12.09 -4.90
CA VAL A 156 -12.93 -11.52 -5.46
C VAL A 156 -12.06 -10.97 -4.34
N LEU A 157 -12.64 -10.16 -3.45
CA LEU A 157 -11.92 -9.62 -2.30
C LEU A 157 -11.36 -10.73 -1.39
N LYS A 158 -12.16 -11.78 -1.14
CA LYS A 158 -11.73 -12.94 -0.35
C LYS A 158 -10.57 -13.68 -1.01
N PHE A 159 -10.62 -13.88 -2.34
CA PHE A 159 -9.53 -14.49 -3.09
C PHE A 159 -8.23 -13.69 -2.96
N LEU A 160 -8.28 -12.36 -3.19
CA LEU A 160 -7.12 -11.49 -3.09
C LEU A 160 -6.55 -11.43 -1.67
N ASP A 161 -7.41 -11.39 -0.67
CA ASP A 161 -7.02 -11.42 0.75
C ASP A 161 -6.32 -12.73 1.11
N ASN A 162 -6.85 -13.88 0.64
CA ASN A 162 -6.21 -15.17 0.88
C ASN A 162 -4.84 -15.27 0.20
N VAL A 163 -4.71 -14.81 -1.05
CA VAL A 163 -3.42 -14.74 -1.74
C VAL A 163 -2.45 -13.86 -0.95
N ALA A 164 -2.87 -12.67 -0.52
CA ALA A 164 -2.04 -11.73 0.23
C ALA A 164 -1.54 -12.31 1.56
N LYS A 165 -2.34 -13.16 2.23
CA LYS A 165 -1.99 -13.77 3.52
C LYS A 165 -1.11 -15.00 3.39
N THR A 166 -1.29 -15.80 2.34
CA THR A 166 -0.72 -17.17 2.29
C THR A 166 0.41 -17.35 1.29
N LEU A 167 0.56 -16.44 0.30
CA LEU A 167 1.49 -16.61 -0.81
C LEU A 167 2.94 -16.82 -0.35
N HIS A 168 3.43 -16.00 0.58
CA HIS A 168 4.80 -16.11 1.09
C HIS A 168 5.08 -17.50 1.70
N ALA A 169 4.21 -17.96 2.60
CA ALA A 169 4.35 -19.26 3.23
C ALA A 169 4.24 -20.41 2.21
N HIS A 170 3.35 -20.26 1.22
CA HIS A 170 3.16 -21.24 0.17
C HIS A 170 4.43 -21.42 -0.70
N ILE A 171 5.02 -20.31 -1.16
CA ILE A 171 6.27 -20.33 -1.94
C ILE A 171 7.40 -20.92 -1.11
N THR A 172 7.55 -20.49 0.15
CA THR A 172 8.54 -21.05 1.06
C THR A 172 8.40 -22.58 1.16
N ALA A 173 7.20 -23.09 1.36
CA ALA A 173 6.98 -24.54 1.47
C ALA A 173 7.24 -25.29 0.16
N LYS A 174 6.89 -24.70 -1.00
CA LYS A 174 7.02 -25.39 -2.30
C LYS A 174 8.45 -25.38 -2.87
N PHE A 175 9.23 -24.36 -2.54
CA PHE A 175 10.59 -24.20 -3.07
C PHE A 175 11.67 -24.47 -2.00
N SER A 176 11.32 -24.94 -0.79
CA SER A 176 12.27 -25.24 0.29
C SER A 176 13.27 -26.36 -0.04
N ALA A 177 12.92 -27.25 -0.95
CA ALA A 177 13.81 -28.35 -1.39
C ALA A 177 14.83 -27.91 -2.46
N LEU A 178 14.65 -26.70 -3.04
CA LEU A 178 15.57 -26.15 -4.04
C LEU A 178 16.68 -25.33 -3.37
N PRO A 179 17.77 -25.00 -4.12
CA PRO A 179 18.82 -24.14 -3.60
C PRO A 179 18.28 -22.81 -3.09
N VAL A 180 18.91 -22.28 -2.03
CA VAL A 180 18.45 -21.07 -1.33
C VAL A 180 18.32 -19.87 -2.27
N HIS A 181 19.25 -19.70 -3.22
CA HIS A 181 19.20 -18.60 -4.19
C HIS A 181 17.97 -18.63 -5.09
N VAL A 182 17.44 -19.82 -5.43
CA VAL A 182 16.18 -19.94 -6.19
C VAL A 182 14.99 -19.57 -5.33
N LEU A 183 14.98 -20.02 -4.07
CA LEU A 183 13.93 -19.66 -3.12
C LEU A 183 13.89 -18.15 -2.88
N GLU A 184 15.03 -17.51 -2.65
CA GLU A 184 15.13 -16.05 -2.43
C GLU A 184 14.68 -15.27 -3.66
N ALA A 185 15.11 -15.68 -4.87
CA ALA A 185 14.69 -15.06 -6.11
C ALA A 185 13.16 -15.06 -6.30
N LYS A 186 12.47 -16.09 -5.82
CA LYS A 186 11.02 -16.18 -5.88
C LYS A 186 10.31 -15.47 -4.72
N LEU A 187 10.91 -15.47 -3.55
CA LEU A 187 10.27 -14.91 -2.35
C LEU A 187 10.17 -13.39 -2.37
N GLU A 188 11.20 -12.69 -2.84
CA GLU A 188 11.23 -11.23 -2.81
C GLU A 188 10.07 -10.62 -3.61
N PRO A 189 9.92 -10.87 -4.93
CA PRO A 189 8.82 -10.28 -5.69
C PRO A 189 7.44 -10.76 -5.20
N ALA A 190 7.33 -12.01 -4.74
CA ALA A 190 6.09 -12.52 -4.18
C ALA A 190 5.68 -11.84 -2.86
N THR A 191 6.65 -11.54 -2.01
CA THR A 191 6.39 -10.87 -0.72
C THR A 191 5.94 -9.44 -0.95
N LEU A 192 6.59 -8.72 -1.88
CA LEU A 192 6.20 -7.38 -2.26
C LEU A 192 4.82 -7.35 -2.92
N PHE A 193 4.53 -8.29 -3.81
CA PHE A 193 3.20 -8.46 -4.41
C PHE A 193 2.13 -8.69 -3.34
N ALA A 194 2.36 -9.60 -2.40
CA ALA A 194 1.43 -9.86 -1.29
C ALA A 194 1.21 -8.62 -0.40
N HIS A 195 2.25 -7.82 -0.20
CA HIS A 195 2.15 -6.55 0.51
C HIS A 195 1.26 -5.55 -0.24
N LEU A 196 1.48 -5.40 -1.55
CA LEU A 196 0.66 -4.52 -2.40
C LEU A 196 -0.81 -4.95 -2.42
N LEU A 197 -1.10 -6.25 -2.50
CA LEU A 197 -2.49 -6.72 -2.41
C LEU A 197 -3.16 -6.31 -1.10
N ARG A 198 -2.45 -6.43 0.03
CA ARG A 198 -2.98 -5.97 1.34
C ARG A 198 -3.26 -4.47 1.34
N GLN A 199 -2.34 -3.66 0.79
CA GLN A 199 -2.55 -2.22 0.70
C GLN A 199 -3.75 -1.88 -0.18
N MET A 200 -3.87 -2.50 -1.36
CA MET A 200 -5.02 -2.31 -2.25
C MET A 200 -6.35 -2.61 -1.54
N LEU A 201 -6.43 -3.72 -0.80
CA LEU A 201 -7.63 -4.08 -0.03
C LEU A 201 -7.95 -3.06 1.06
N ARG A 202 -6.94 -2.49 1.72
CA ARG A 202 -7.12 -1.42 2.71
C ARG A 202 -7.67 -0.15 2.07
N VAL A 203 -7.10 0.27 0.93
CA VAL A 203 -7.61 1.42 0.16
C VAL A 203 -9.06 1.18 -0.25
N ASN A 204 -9.38 0.01 -0.79
CA ASN A 204 -10.75 -0.34 -1.18
C ASN A 204 -11.71 -0.21 0.00
N SER A 205 -11.37 -0.77 1.15
CA SER A 205 -12.19 -0.66 2.37
C SER A 205 -12.33 0.79 2.85
N ALA A 206 -11.24 1.57 2.85
CA ALA A 206 -11.26 2.96 3.26
C ALA A 206 -12.06 3.85 2.29
N ALA A 207 -11.95 3.61 0.98
CA ALA A 207 -12.71 4.31 -0.05
C ALA A 207 -14.22 4.10 0.14
N HIS A 208 -14.64 2.86 0.37
CA HIS A 208 -16.06 2.56 0.62
C HIS A 208 -16.58 3.16 1.92
N ALA A 209 -15.78 3.16 2.99
CA ALA A 209 -16.15 3.82 4.24
C ALA A 209 -16.32 5.34 4.06
N ALA A 210 -15.39 5.98 3.35
CA ALA A 210 -15.48 7.42 3.05
C ALA A 210 -16.66 7.75 2.12
N ALA A 211 -16.92 6.91 1.11
CA ALA A 211 -18.01 7.10 0.15
C ALA A 211 -19.39 7.20 0.84
N VAL A 212 -19.61 6.47 1.93
CA VAL A 212 -20.86 6.55 2.71
C VAL A 212 -21.15 7.98 3.17
N MET A 213 -20.13 8.72 3.61
CA MET A 213 -20.28 10.12 4.05
C MET A 213 -20.24 11.09 2.87
N LEU A 214 -19.43 10.81 1.86
CA LEU A 214 -19.19 11.72 0.73
C LEU A 214 -20.29 11.67 -0.35
N THR A 215 -21.16 10.67 -0.34
CA THR A 215 -22.28 10.59 -1.30
C THR A 215 -23.33 11.66 -1.03
N ALA A 216 -23.68 11.93 0.23
CA ALA A 216 -24.69 12.91 0.58
C ALA A 216 -24.15 14.34 0.50
N GLU A 217 -24.78 15.21 -0.30
CA GLU A 217 -24.42 16.61 -0.44
C GLU A 217 -24.44 17.34 0.91
N SER A 218 -25.44 17.06 1.77
CA SER A 218 -25.53 17.66 3.09
C SER A 218 -24.32 17.38 3.96
N HIS A 219 -23.79 16.16 3.94
CA HIS A 219 -22.57 15.83 4.69
C HIS A 219 -21.36 16.59 4.14
N ARG A 220 -21.19 16.66 2.82
CA ARG A 220 -20.10 17.41 2.19
C ARG A 220 -20.19 18.91 2.49
N THR A 221 -21.41 19.46 2.51
CA THR A 221 -21.65 20.86 2.86
C THR A 221 -21.22 21.14 4.31
N HIS A 222 -21.59 20.29 5.27
CA HIS A 222 -21.15 20.40 6.65
C HIS A 222 -19.62 20.24 6.77
N MET A 223 -19.02 19.31 6.05
CA MET A 223 -17.56 19.14 6.03
C MET A 223 -16.85 20.41 5.56
N TYR A 224 -17.34 21.03 4.51
CA TYR A 224 -16.75 22.27 4.00
C TYR A 224 -17.02 23.47 4.93
N ALA A 225 -18.20 23.55 5.55
CA ALA A 225 -18.51 24.59 6.54
C ALA A 225 -17.57 24.52 7.76
N ASP A 226 -17.37 23.33 8.33
CA ASP A 226 -16.43 23.12 9.43
C ASP A 226 -14.98 23.42 9.03
N TRP A 227 -14.58 23.06 7.79
CA TRP A 227 -13.27 23.39 7.25
C TRP A 227 -13.04 24.90 7.23
N LEU A 228 -13.98 25.66 6.69
CA LEU A 228 -13.87 27.11 6.59
C LEU A 228 -13.83 27.79 7.95
N GLN A 229 -14.59 27.30 8.93
CA GLN A 229 -14.74 27.94 10.22
C GLN A 229 -13.66 27.55 11.21
N HIS A 230 -13.28 26.27 11.25
CA HIS A 230 -12.46 25.73 12.35
C HIS A 230 -11.00 25.52 11.94
N VAL A 231 -10.69 25.28 10.65
CA VAL A 231 -9.32 24.95 10.22
C VAL A 231 -8.53 26.21 9.91
N ASN A 232 -7.55 26.53 10.77
CA ASN A 232 -6.60 27.61 10.50
C ASN A 232 -5.43 27.10 9.64
N ILE A 233 -5.59 27.17 8.30
CA ILE A 233 -4.64 26.65 7.34
C ILE A 233 -3.22 27.17 7.56
N LYS A 234 -3.05 28.48 7.81
CA LYS A 234 -1.71 29.07 8.03
C LYS A 234 -1.04 28.51 9.28
N ARG A 235 -1.81 28.33 10.37
CA ARG A 235 -1.30 27.79 11.62
C ARG A 235 -0.88 26.33 11.50
N ILE A 236 -1.71 25.50 10.86
CA ILE A 236 -1.37 24.08 10.70
C ILE A 236 -0.15 23.90 9.80
N ILE A 237 -0.01 24.67 8.71
CA ILE A 237 1.17 24.62 7.86
C ILE A 237 2.43 25.02 8.64
N ALA A 238 2.38 26.13 9.37
CA ALA A 238 3.53 26.63 10.13
C ALA A 238 3.98 25.66 11.24
N ASN A 239 3.04 24.96 11.85
CA ASN A 239 3.31 24.07 12.99
C ASN A 239 3.70 22.64 12.56
N GLU A 240 3.11 22.14 11.48
CA GLU A 240 3.23 20.72 11.13
C GLU A 240 4.25 20.46 9.98
N LEU A 241 4.54 21.48 9.16
CA LEU A 241 5.43 21.27 8.02
C LEU A 241 6.81 21.91 8.26
N PRO A 242 7.90 21.20 7.90
CA PRO A 242 9.23 21.81 7.82
C PRO A 242 9.24 23.03 6.88
N GLY A 243 10.04 24.04 7.20
CA GLY A 243 10.16 25.27 6.40
C GLY A 243 10.63 25.05 4.95
N SER A 244 11.22 23.87 4.65
CA SER A 244 11.61 23.46 3.30
C SER A 244 10.45 22.95 2.44
N CYS A 245 9.27 22.71 3.03
CA CYS A 245 8.09 22.26 2.31
C CYS A 245 7.34 23.48 1.76
N ALA A 246 7.26 23.65 0.46
CA ALA A 246 6.62 24.76 -0.28
C ALA A 246 5.29 25.25 0.35
N HIS A 247 5.38 26.00 1.47
CA HIS A 247 4.23 26.39 2.31
C HIS A 247 3.18 27.17 1.52
N GLU A 248 3.60 28.00 0.57
CA GLU A 248 2.69 28.79 -0.27
C GLU A 248 1.85 27.89 -1.17
N GLU A 249 2.47 26.89 -1.79
CA GLU A 249 1.77 25.92 -2.63
C GLU A 249 0.80 25.05 -1.81
N VAL A 250 1.22 24.61 -0.63
CA VAL A 250 0.34 23.88 0.29
C VAL A 250 -0.83 24.75 0.73
N TYR A 251 -0.58 26.05 1.02
CA TYR A 251 -1.65 26.98 1.37
C TYR A 251 -2.66 27.14 0.22
N ASN A 252 -2.18 27.29 -1.00
CA ASN A 252 -3.04 27.38 -2.19
C ASN A 252 -3.93 26.12 -2.32
N ILE A 253 -3.34 24.94 -2.18
CA ILE A 253 -4.10 23.67 -2.24
C ILE A 253 -5.21 23.65 -1.19
N LEU A 254 -4.87 23.88 0.08
CA LEU A 254 -5.81 23.74 1.18
C LEU A 254 -6.90 24.84 1.19
N SER A 255 -6.60 26.01 0.63
CA SER A 255 -7.55 27.12 0.57
C SER A 255 -8.49 27.08 -0.65
N THR A 256 -8.04 26.50 -1.78
CA THR A 256 -8.80 26.58 -3.04
C THR A 256 -9.37 25.26 -3.51
N GLU A 257 -8.64 24.13 -3.29
CA GLU A 257 -9.01 22.85 -3.92
C GLU A 257 -9.91 21.95 -3.06
N ILE A 258 -10.01 22.19 -1.75
CA ILE A 258 -10.90 21.43 -0.87
C ILE A 258 -12.34 21.51 -1.35
N ARG A 259 -12.81 22.72 -1.76
CA ARG A 259 -14.16 22.91 -2.27
C ARG A 259 -14.39 22.06 -3.55
N SER A 260 -13.47 22.13 -4.50
CA SER A 260 -13.61 21.39 -5.77
C SER A 260 -13.56 19.88 -5.57
N MET A 261 -12.77 19.40 -4.60
CA MET A 261 -12.74 17.98 -4.27
C MET A 261 -14.07 17.49 -3.67
N LEU A 262 -14.68 18.27 -2.79
CA LEU A 262 -15.95 17.91 -2.15
C LEU A 262 -17.17 18.22 -3.04
N GLY A 263 -17.02 19.08 -4.06
CA GLY A 263 -18.12 19.57 -4.91
C GLY A 263 -18.92 18.47 -5.63
N PRO A 264 -20.03 18.86 -6.27
CA PRO A 264 -20.61 20.18 -6.24
C PRO A 264 -21.19 20.50 -4.86
N LEU A 265 -21.07 21.75 -4.44
CA LEU A 265 -21.59 22.27 -3.18
C LEU A 265 -22.51 23.48 -3.45
N PRO A 266 -23.45 23.82 -2.54
CA PRO A 266 -24.26 25.03 -2.63
C PRO A 266 -23.38 26.27 -2.75
N GLN A 267 -23.86 27.30 -3.45
CA GLN A 267 -23.15 28.58 -3.57
C GLN A 267 -23.10 29.29 -2.22
N ASP A 268 -24.21 29.21 -1.46
CA ASP A 268 -24.35 29.79 -0.13
C ASP A 268 -24.31 28.69 0.89
N ILE A 269 -23.33 28.77 1.80
CA ILE A 269 -23.14 27.77 2.85
C ILE A 269 -23.24 28.48 4.20
N GLN A 270 -24.15 28.03 5.04
CA GLN A 270 -24.27 28.50 6.41
C GLN A 270 -23.14 27.87 7.25
N LEU A 271 -22.35 28.75 7.87
CA LEU A 271 -21.29 28.33 8.79
C LEU A 271 -21.88 28.02 10.18
N PRO A 272 -21.20 27.23 11.01
CA PRO A 272 -21.58 26.95 12.39
C PRO A 272 -21.78 28.24 13.22
N SER A 273 -21.06 29.32 12.93
CA SER A 273 -21.24 30.65 13.55
C SER A 273 -22.53 31.36 13.17
N GLY A 274 -23.30 30.82 12.23
CA GLY A 274 -24.49 31.46 11.66
C GLY A 274 -24.18 32.42 10.50
N ALA A 275 -22.94 32.73 10.21
CA ALA A 275 -22.55 33.50 9.02
C ALA A 275 -22.79 32.70 7.74
N ILE A 276 -23.04 33.45 6.64
CA ILE A 276 -23.19 32.82 5.31
C ILE A 276 -21.90 33.01 4.53
N HIS A 277 -21.32 31.92 4.05
CA HIS A 277 -20.20 31.96 3.12
C HIS A 277 -20.74 31.89 1.68
N HIS A 278 -20.45 32.92 0.90
CA HIS A 278 -20.82 32.99 -0.52
C HIS A 278 -19.61 32.56 -1.37
N ALA A 279 -19.79 31.54 -2.21
CA ALA A 279 -18.74 31.18 -3.15
C ALA A 279 -18.65 32.24 -4.27
N ALA A 280 -17.43 32.63 -4.62
CA ALA A 280 -17.21 33.65 -5.66
C ALA A 280 -17.73 33.21 -7.04
N TYR A 281 -17.68 31.90 -7.31
CA TYR A 281 -18.18 31.28 -8.52
C TYR A 281 -18.93 29.99 -8.19
N PRO A 282 -19.99 29.65 -8.97
CA PRO A 282 -20.64 28.36 -8.84
C PRO A 282 -19.66 27.23 -9.20
N ASP A 283 -19.78 26.10 -8.54
CA ASP A 283 -19.00 24.92 -8.90
C ASP A 283 -19.35 24.49 -10.34
N PRO A 284 -18.37 24.01 -11.10
CA PRO A 284 -18.66 23.44 -12.42
C PRO A 284 -19.63 22.27 -12.29
N PRO A 285 -20.48 22.04 -13.31
CA PRO A 285 -21.38 20.89 -13.28
C PRO A 285 -20.56 19.62 -13.10
N ALA A 286 -20.95 18.80 -12.13
CA ALA A 286 -20.27 17.53 -11.87
C ALA A 286 -20.49 16.58 -13.04
N ASP A 287 -19.45 15.89 -13.45
CA ASP A 287 -19.59 14.71 -14.30
C ASP A 287 -20.36 13.65 -13.48
N PRO A 288 -21.55 13.22 -13.93
CA PRO A 288 -22.33 12.24 -13.21
C PRO A 288 -21.64 10.87 -13.08
N SER A 289 -20.60 10.62 -13.87
CA SER A 289 -19.80 9.40 -13.80
C SER A 289 -18.66 9.47 -12.76
N GLU A 290 -18.27 10.67 -12.32
CA GLU A 290 -17.15 10.87 -11.42
C GLU A 290 -17.60 11.06 -9.96
N SER A 291 -17.23 10.12 -9.09
CA SER A 291 -17.50 10.23 -7.66
C SER A 291 -16.51 11.18 -6.94
N VAL A 292 -16.88 11.62 -5.73
CA VAL A 292 -15.96 12.40 -4.88
C VAL A 292 -14.67 11.62 -4.58
N ILE A 293 -14.79 10.31 -4.41
CA ILE A 293 -13.65 9.40 -4.19
C ILE A 293 -12.72 9.42 -5.40
N ASP A 294 -13.25 9.38 -6.63
CA ASP A 294 -12.46 9.42 -7.85
C ASP A 294 -11.72 10.76 -7.98
N ARG A 295 -12.37 11.88 -7.66
CA ARG A 295 -11.72 13.21 -7.67
C ARG A 295 -10.57 13.30 -6.67
N ILE A 296 -10.77 12.81 -5.44
CA ILE A 296 -9.71 12.79 -4.42
C ILE A 296 -8.55 11.90 -4.89
N ALA A 297 -8.82 10.74 -5.44
CA ALA A 297 -7.79 9.84 -5.97
C ALA A 297 -7.03 10.46 -7.15
N ALA A 298 -7.74 11.09 -8.08
CA ALA A 298 -7.14 11.81 -9.21
C ALA A 298 -6.28 13.01 -8.74
N PHE A 299 -6.73 13.74 -7.71
CA PHE A 299 -5.95 14.78 -7.07
C PHE A 299 -4.65 14.21 -6.48
N LEU A 300 -4.72 13.15 -5.70
CA LEU A 300 -3.53 12.52 -5.09
C LEU A 300 -2.55 11.98 -6.14
N THR A 301 -3.04 11.49 -7.26
CA THR A 301 -2.19 11.03 -8.37
C THR A 301 -1.41 12.18 -9.00
N ARG A 302 -2.02 13.37 -9.11
CA ARG A 302 -1.37 14.58 -9.67
C ARG A 302 -0.54 15.37 -8.67
N LEU A 303 -0.80 15.20 -7.37
CA LEU A 303 -0.16 15.99 -6.30
C LEU A 303 1.38 15.97 -6.36
N PRO A 304 2.06 14.84 -6.59
CA PRO A 304 3.53 14.80 -6.60
C PRO A 304 4.17 15.69 -7.68
N SER A 305 3.50 15.91 -8.81
CA SER A 305 4.01 16.78 -9.88
C SER A 305 4.11 18.27 -9.48
N ARG A 306 3.37 18.67 -8.44
CA ARG A 306 3.43 20.03 -7.86
C ARG A 306 4.63 20.23 -6.93
N PHE A 307 5.27 19.14 -6.51
CA PHE A 307 6.41 19.16 -5.59
C PHE A 307 7.60 18.41 -6.19
N PRO A 308 8.17 18.92 -7.30
CA PRO A 308 9.27 18.27 -8.00
C PRO A 308 10.48 18.16 -7.07
N GLY A 309 11.07 16.96 -7.00
CA GLY A 309 12.22 16.67 -6.13
C GLY A 309 11.87 16.31 -4.69
N ALA A 310 10.61 16.37 -4.26
CA ALA A 310 10.21 15.88 -2.96
C ALA A 310 10.14 14.34 -2.94
N HIS A 311 10.74 13.73 -1.93
CA HIS A 311 10.65 12.28 -1.75
C HIS A 311 9.21 11.85 -1.44
N ALA A 312 8.78 10.71 -1.99
CA ALA A 312 7.44 10.17 -1.78
C ALA A 312 7.10 10.05 -0.28
N ARG A 313 8.03 9.59 0.54
CA ARG A 313 7.87 9.50 2.00
C ARG A 313 7.58 10.85 2.63
N THR A 314 8.27 11.92 2.21
CA THR A 314 8.02 13.28 2.70
C THR A 314 6.62 13.75 2.34
N ILE A 315 6.19 13.56 1.09
CA ILE A 315 4.83 13.94 0.65
C ILE A 315 3.77 13.23 1.49
N MET A 316 3.90 11.91 1.70
CA MET A 316 2.96 11.13 2.52
C MET A 316 2.91 11.64 3.98
N HIS A 317 4.08 11.92 4.57
CA HIS A 317 4.13 12.47 5.93
C HIS A 317 3.46 13.84 6.03
N CYS A 318 3.69 14.72 5.06
CA CYS A 318 3.04 16.04 5.02
C CYS A 318 1.51 15.91 4.89
N ILE A 319 1.02 15.03 4.00
CA ILE A 319 -0.42 14.76 3.85
C ILE A 319 -1.02 14.29 5.19
N SER A 320 -0.39 13.31 5.82
CA SER A 320 -0.88 12.73 7.07
C SER A 320 -0.82 13.73 8.24
N ALA A 321 0.24 14.53 8.34
CA ALA A 321 0.39 15.56 9.37
C ALA A 321 -0.68 16.65 9.24
N LEU A 322 -0.87 17.20 8.03
CA LEU A 322 -1.89 18.22 7.76
C LEU A 322 -3.29 17.72 8.03
N GLY A 323 -3.62 16.51 7.55
CA GLY A 323 -4.92 15.90 7.80
C GLY A 323 -5.19 15.65 9.28
N SER A 324 -4.17 15.23 10.05
CA SER A 324 -4.28 15.04 11.50
C SER A 324 -4.45 16.37 12.24
N ALA A 325 -3.76 17.42 11.82
CA ALA A 325 -3.88 18.75 12.40
C ALA A 325 -5.26 19.35 12.14
N ALA A 326 -5.77 19.26 10.91
CA ALA A 326 -7.11 19.72 10.56
C ALA A 326 -8.19 19.00 11.37
N LEU A 327 -8.10 17.66 11.49
CA LEU A 327 -9.01 16.88 12.33
C LEU A 327 -8.98 17.31 13.80
N ARG A 328 -7.79 17.60 14.33
CA ARG A 328 -7.65 18.08 15.72
C ARG A 328 -8.35 19.41 15.91
N GLU A 329 -8.20 20.36 14.97
CA GLU A 329 -8.91 21.64 15.04
C GLU A 329 -10.43 21.47 14.98
N ILE A 330 -10.95 20.70 14.04
CA ILE A 330 -12.38 20.38 13.93
C ILE A 330 -12.90 19.71 15.22
N THR A 331 -12.13 18.80 15.81
CA THR A 331 -12.52 18.10 17.03
C THR A 331 -12.58 19.02 18.25
N VAL A 332 -11.57 19.89 18.43
CA VAL A 332 -11.49 20.81 19.57
C VAL A 332 -12.63 21.83 19.54
N GLU A 333 -13.00 22.26 18.35
CA GLU A 333 -14.10 23.23 18.13
C GLU A 333 -15.49 22.56 18.02
N ASN A 334 -15.59 21.26 18.32
CA ASN A 334 -16.82 20.47 18.26
C ASN A 334 -17.50 20.48 16.88
N GLY A 335 -16.74 20.49 15.79
CA GLY A 335 -17.26 20.42 14.43
C GLY A 335 -18.10 19.16 14.21
N VAL A 336 -19.28 19.31 13.59
CA VAL A 336 -20.26 18.24 13.41
C VAL A 336 -19.82 17.21 12.35
N SER A 337 -18.88 17.58 11.49
CA SER A 337 -18.42 16.75 10.35
C SER A 337 -17.18 15.90 10.67
N PHE A 338 -16.76 15.79 11.93
CA PHE A 338 -15.58 15.01 12.31
C PHE A 338 -15.53 13.63 11.68
N GLN A 339 -16.62 12.86 11.71
CA GLN A 339 -16.66 11.51 11.16
C GLN A 339 -16.39 11.49 9.65
N GLY A 340 -16.96 12.43 8.91
CA GLY A 340 -16.73 12.56 7.46
C GLY A 340 -15.26 12.84 7.14
N TRP A 341 -14.65 13.80 7.86
CA TRP A 341 -13.23 14.12 7.70
C TRP A 341 -12.31 12.99 8.15
N TRP A 342 -12.65 12.28 9.23
CA TRP A 342 -11.88 11.13 9.69
C TRP A 342 -11.82 10.03 8.63
N LEU A 343 -12.96 9.62 8.08
CA LEU A 343 -13.03 8.59 7.06
C LEU A 343 -12.33 9.03 5.76
N THR A 344 -12.49 10.30 5.38
CA THR A 344 -11.80 10.88 4.23
C THR A 344 -10.29 10.88 4.44
N LYS A 345 -9.80 11.27 5.63
CA LYS A 345 -8.37 11.23 5.95
C LYS A 345 -7.80 9.83 5.89
N VAL A 346 -8.48 8.84 6.46
CA VAL A 346 -8.03 7.45 6.38
C VAL A 346 -7.92 7.00 4.91
N PHE A 347 -8.89 7.33 4.09
CA PHE A 347 -8.83 7.04 2.65
C PHE A 347 -7.65 7.73 1.96
N VAL A 348 -7.42 9.02 2.24
CA VAL A 348 -6.32 9.81 1.67
C VAL A 348 -4.96 9.22 2.05
N ASP A 349 -4.77 8.86 3.31
CA ASP A 349 -3.52 8.25 3.79
C ASP A 349 -3.25 6.89 3.14
N GLU A 350 -4.25 6.01 3.09
CA GLU A 350 -4.12 4.68 2.47
C GLU A 350 -3.89 4.80 0.94
N MET A 351 -4.57 5.73 0.28
CA MET A 351 -4.40 5.96 -1.16
C MET A 351 -3.02 6.54 -1.49
N ALA A 352 -2.53 7.50 -0.72
CA ALA A 352 -1.18 8.04 -0.90
C ALA A 352 -0.11 6.97 -0.70
N GLN A 353 -0.24 6.13 0.33
CA GLN A 353 0.65 4.99 0.56
C GLN A 353 0.60 3.97 -0.58
N TRP A 354 -0.59 3.67 -1.07
CA TRP A 354 -0.79 2.77 -2.22
C TRP A 354 -0.10 3.32 -3.47
N LEU A 355 -0.35 4.58 -3.82
CA LEU A 355 0.25 5.22 -5.00
C LEU A 355 1.78 5.19 -4.92
N ALA A 356 2.36 5.54 -3.77
CA ALA A 356 3.81 5.51 -3.60
C ALA A 356 4.38 4.09 -3.71
N SER A 357 3.70 3.09 -3.18
CA SER A 357 4.14 1.70 -3.21
C SER A 357 4.01 1.08 -4.60
N ILE A 358 2.88 1.29 -5.28
CA ILE A 358 2.67 0.75 -6.62
C ILE A 358 3.60 1.42 -7.64
N GLY A 359 3.86 2.72 -7.51
CA GLY A 359 4.77 3.43 -8.39
C GLY A 359 6.21 2.94 -8.30
N GLY A 360 6.71 2.65 -7.09
CA GLY A 360 8.01 2.02 -6.90
C GLY A 360 8.07 0.61 -7.48
N PHE A 361 7.02 -0.19 -7.26
CA PHE A 361 6.96 -1.56 -7.76
C PHE A 361 6.84 -1.64 -9.28
N LEU A 362 5.97 -0.86 -9.89
CA LEU A 362 5.78 -0.81 -11.34
C LEU A 362 6.92 -0.11 -12.08
N GLY A 363 7.62 0.82 -11.40
CA GLY A 363 8.78 1.52 -11.94
C GLY A 363 10.06 0.68 -11.96
N HIS A 364 10.07 -0.51 -11.33
CA HIS A 364 11.19 -1.43 -11.43
C HIS A 364 11.30 -1.97 -12.86
N ALA A 365 12.48 -1.79 -13.45
CA ALA A 365 12.83 -2.34 -14.74
C ALA A 365 13.97 -3.35 -14.57
N PRO A 366 14.01 -4.41 -15.39
CA PRO A 366 15.15 -5.32 -15.41
C PRO A 366 16.44 -4.55 -15.69
N PRO A 367 17.57 -4.96 -15.12
CA PRO A 367 18.85 -4.36 -15.43
C PRO A 367 19.11 -4.37 -16.94
N ASP A 368 19.47 -3.20 -17.50
CA ASP A 368 19.81 -3.10 -18.91
C ASP A 368 21.23 -3.63 -19.14
N TRP A 369 21.33 -4.92 -19.43
CA TRP A 369 22.61 -5.60 -19.68
C TRP A 369 23.28 -5.19 -20.99
N SER A 370 22.58 -4.50 -21.90
CA SER A 370 23.14 -4.00 -23.15
C SER A 370 24.10 -2.82 -22.92
N SER A 371 23.99 -2.14 -21.79
CA SER A 371 24.80 -0.96 -21.46
C SER A 371 25.94 -1.24 -20.48
N SER A 372 25.99 -2.43 -19.86
CA SER A 372 27.02 -2.73 -18.86
C SER A 372 28.25 -3.35 -19.54
N ASN A 373 29.26 -2.52 -19.81
CA ASN A 373 30.65 -2.96 -19.98
C ASN A 373 31.17 -3.56 -18.66
N TYR A 374 30.64 -4.73 -18.28
CA TYR A 374 31.17 -5.49 -17.18
C TYR A 374 32.42 -6.24 -17.66
N SER A 375 33.56 -5.57 -17.61
CA SER A 375 34.85 -6.27 -17.63
C SER A 375 34.98 -7.03 -16.32
N PRO A 376 35.09 -8.36 -16.33
CA PRO A 376 35.42 -9.08 -15.12
C PRO A 376 36.82 -8.68 -14.70
N VAL A 377 36.91 -7.86 -13.64
CA VAL A 377 38.17 -7.60 -12.96
C VAL A 377 38.55 -8.94 -12.29
N MET A 378 39.45 -9.68 -12.94
CA MET A 378 40.23 -10.73 -12.29
C MET A 378 41.05 -10.04 -11.19
N GLY A 379 40.57 -10.10 -9.95
CA GLY A 379 41.31 -9.67 -8.78
C GLY A 379 42.47 -10.63 -8.53
N ASP A 380 43.68 -10.16 -8.77
CA ASP A 380 44.90 -10.79 -8.26
C ASP A 380 44.88 -10.77 -6.73
N PRO A 381 45.10 -11.90 -6.07
CA PRO A 381 45.29 -11.92 -4.62
C PRO A 381 46.75 -11.65 -4.29
N LEU A 382 47.10 -10.43 -3.88
CA LEU A 382 48.31 -10.13 -3.07
C LEU A 382 48.55 -8.61 -3.02
N HIS A 383 48.10 -7.94 -1.98
CA HIS A 383 48.91 -7.05 -1.15
C HIS A 383 48.10 -6.56 0.05
N ALA A 384 48.48 -7.11 1.18
CA ALA A 384 48.22 -6.51 2.49
C ALA A 384 49.03 -5.22 2.64
N GLY A 385 48.37 -4.12 2.93
CA GLY A 385 49.04 -2.84 3.24
C GLY A 385 48.10 -1.97 4.08
N MET A 386 48.39 -1.93 5.37
CA MET A 386 47.83 -1.00 6.35
C MET A 386 47.99 0.44 5.90
N THR A 387 46.93 1.26 5.93
CA THR A 387 47.05 2.66 6.38
C THR A 387 45.77 3.10 7.09
N ASN A 388 46.01 3.60 8.27
CA ASN A 388 45.12 4.30 9.19
C ASN A 388 44.60 5.60 8.59
N GLY A 389 43.38 6.02 9.00
CA GLY A 389 42.98 7.42 8.85
C GLY A 389 41.47 7.59 8.91
N GLY A 390 40.96 7.94 10.09
CA GLY A 390 39.58 8.14 10.45
C GLY A 390 38.89 9.31 9.78
N SER A 391 37.61 9.25 9.78
CA SER A 391 36.71 10.33 10.23
C SER A 391 35.30 9.79 10.28
N GLY A 392 34.70 9.84 11.44
CA GLY A 392 33.35 9.41 11.70
C GLY A 392 32.33 10.36 11.06
N SER A 393 31.25 9.80 10.64
CA SER A 393 29.97 10.46 10.59
C SER A 393 28.91 9.45 11.01
N ASN A 394 28.61 9.49 12.29
CA ASN A 394 27.41 8.88 12.85
C ASN A 394 26.21 9.61 12.28
N ASN A 395 25.42 8.93 11.46
CA ASN A 395 24.04 9.29 11.24
C ASN A 395 23.17 8.15 11.77
N ASP A 396 22.83 8.29 13.05
CA ASP A 396 21.81 7.51 13.74
C ASP A 396 20.47 7.73 13.05
N SER A 397 20.13 6.84 12.14
CA SER A 397 18.78 6.71 11.62
C SER A 397 18.00 5.76 12.53
N ARG A 398 17.66 6.23 13.74
CA ARG A 398 16.74 5.57 14.66
C ARG A 398 15.29 5.95 14.32
N TYR A 399 14.79 5.49 13.20
CA TYR A 399 13.34 5.46 12.96
C TYR A 399 13.03 4.40 11.88
N SER A 400 13.21 3.14 12.22
CA SER A 400 12.60 2.05 11.46
C SER A 400 12.37 0.87 12.40
N SER A 401 11.27 0.87 13.08
CA SER A 401 10.58 -0.31 13.62
C SER A 401 9.29 0.15 14.29
N LEU A 402 8.28 0.43 13.52
CA LEU A 402 6.90 0.27 13.93
C LEU A 402 6.26 -0.77 13.02
N GLU A 403 6.88 -1.95 12.96
CA GLU A 403 6.11 -3.16 12.71
C GLU A 403 5.44 -3.53 14.02
N ALA A 404 4.17 -3.14 14.14
CA ALA A 404 3.31 -3.67 15.17
C ALA A 404 3.18 -5.18 14.94
N ASP A 405 3.73 -5.91 15.88
CA ASP A 405 3.56 -7.34 16.05
C ASP A 405 2.07 -7.61 16.36
N PHE A 406 1.27 -7.79 15.31
CA PHE A 406 -0.06 -8.33 15.45
C PHE A 406 0.07 -9.84 15.49
N GLY A 407 0.22 -10.36 16.71
CA GLY A 407 -0.01 -11.76 17.02
C GLY A 407 -1.42 -12.17 16.57
N PRO A 408 -1.63 -13.46 16.23
CA PRO A 408 -2.95 -13.96 15.90
C PRO A 408 -3.81 -13.98 17.17
N GLU A 409 -5.03 -13.53 17.05
CA GLU A 409 -6.11 -13.53 18.03
C GLU A 409 -6.42 -12.18 18.71
N GLN A 410 -7.33 -11.47 18.06
CA GLN A 410 -8.54 -11.04 18.73
C GLN A 410 -9.66 -10.86 17.70
N SER A 411 -10.50 -11.87 17.67
CA SER A 411 -11.81 -11.87 17.05
C SER A 411 -12.64 -10.73 17.66
N PHE A 412 -12.80 -9.63 16.93
CA PHE A 412 -13.81 -8.64 17.27
C PHE A 412 -15.19 -9.26 17.05
N MET A 413 -15.84 -9.60 18.13
CA MET A 413 -17.26 -9.92 18.14
C MET A 413 -18.03 -8.73 17.56
N SER A 414 -18.58 -8.94 16.37
CA SER A 414 -19.58 -8.07 15.76
C SER A 414 -20.84 -8.16 16.62
N THR A 415 -21.06 -7.14 17.42
CA THR A 415 -22.34 -6.91 18.10
C THR A 415 -23.34 -6.50 17.04
N THR A 416 -24.11 -7.48 16.58
CA THR A 416 -25.27 -7.26 15.73
C THR A 416 -26.37 -6.63 16.59
N SER A 417 -26.50 -5.32 16.51
CA SER A 417 -27.69 -4.64 17.05
C SER A 417 -28.85 -4.93 16.11
N HIS A 418 -29.73 -5.86 16.53
CA HIS A 418 -31.02 -6.04 15.91
C HIS A 418 -31.88 -4.79 16.10
N VAL A 419 -31.99 -3.99 15.06
CA VAL A 419 -33.05 -2.97 14.97
C VAL A 419 -34.27 -3.67 14.40
N THR A 420 -35.26 -3.89 15.27
CA THR A 420 -36.58 -4.37 14.90
C THR A 420 -37.32 -3.23 14.20
N VAL A 421 -37.44 -3.27 12.90
CA VAL A 421 -38.32 -2.37 12.15
C VAL A 421 -39.71 -3.01 12.11
N GLN A 422 -40.67 -2.40 12.79
CA GLN A 422 -42.09 -2.72 12.67
C GLN A 422 -42.58 -2.30 11.28
N ASN A 423 -43.01 -3.29 10.52
CA ASN A 423 -43.70 -3.12 9.26
C ASN A 423 -45.09 -2.52 9.50
N ALA A 424 -45.35 -1.31 8.97
CA ALA A 424 -46.67 -0.84 8.62
C ALA A 424 -46.79 -0.95 7.11
N GLY A 425 -47.76 -1.78 6.66
CA GLY A 425 -47.92 -2.11 5.26
C GLY A 425 -48.51 -0.98 4.42
N SER A 426 -48.11 -0.92 3.17
CA SER A 426 -48.97 -0.60 2.04
C SER A 426 -48.33 -1.07 0.74
N ASN A 427 -49.12 -1.78 -0.05
CA ASN A 427 -48.83 -2.26 -1.41
C ASN A 427 -48.34 -1.17 -2.35
N GLN A 428 -47.32 -1.44 -3.14
CA GLN A 428 -47.32 -1.13 -4.56
C GLN A 428 -46.17 -1.84 -5.32
N GLU A 429 -46.58 -2.46 -6.35
CA GLU A 429 -46.01 -3.03 -7.57
C GLU A 429 -44.53 -2.91 -7.87
N GLY A 430 -44.01 -4.06 -8.30
CA GLY A 430 -42.65 -4.31 -8.78
C GLY A 430 -42.24 -3.47 -9.99
N LYS A 431 -41.02 -2.96 -9.89
CA LYS A 431 -40.14 -2.73 -11.05
C LYS A 431 -38.78 -3.38 -10.77
N SER A 432 -38.60 -4.50 -11.44
CA SER A 432 -37.35 -5.20 -11.59
C SER A 432 -36.32 -4.28 -12.27
N LEU A 433 -35.36 -3.77 -11.53
CA LEU A 433 -34.15 -3.17 -12.08
C LEU A 433 -33.23 -4.29 -12.55
N ARG A 434 -33.34 -4.64 -13.82
CA ARG A 434 -32.36 -5.43 -14.56
C ARG A 434 -31.11 -4.55 -14.74
N LEU A 435 -30.07 -4.79 -13.94
CA LEU A 435 -28.74 -4.31 -14.23
C LEU A 435 -28.21 -5.05 -15.46
N GLN A 436 -28.15 -4.33 -16.57
CA GLN A 436 -27.44 -4.78 -17.77
C GLN A 436 -25.94 -4.78 -17.47
N TYR A 437 -25.36 -5.97 -17.35
CA TYR A 437 -23.93 -6.15 -17.40
C TYR A 437 -23.48 -6.00 -18.85
N THR A 438 -22.93 -4.86 -19.21
CA THR A 438 -22.11 -4.74 -20.40
C THR A 438 -20.75 -5.36 -20.11
N HIS A 439 -20.41 -6.34 -20.92
CA HIS A 439 -19.12 -7.01 -20.95
C HIS A 439 -17.99 -6.00 -21.19
N LEU A 440 -17.18 -5.74 -20.17
CA LEU A 440 -15.86 -5.15 -20.29
C LEU A 440 -14.89 -6.07 -19.53
N TRP A 441 -14.37 -7.04 -20.26
CA TRP A 441 -13.17 -7.82 -19.94
C TRP A 441 -12.27 -7.88 -21.15
#